data_bc8a60e1eeb6385a7d72d5de7f7aa983
#
_entry.id   bc8a60e1eeb6385a7d72d5de7f7aa983
#
_cell.length_a   1.000
_cell.length_b   1.000
_cell.length_c   1.000
_cell.angle_alpha   90.00
_cell.angle_beta   90.00
_cell.angle_gamma   90.00
#
_symmetry.space_group_name_H-M   'P 1'
#
loop_
_entity.id
_entity.type
_entity.pdbx_description
1 polymer ?
#
loop_
_entity_poly.entity_id
_entity_poly.type
_entity_poly.pdbx_seq_one_letter_code
_entity_poly.pdbx_strand_id
1 'polypeptide(L)'
;MQLHKIIFRYIICLTFGAAIITGLKLITSSIALWTKRSGQVMSGIYNFSDYAKYPLSIYNKATPIKYMLLFIIPFGLIMTLPTQYIIFGFCDIFPNVYILIVTICAMSLLFNFIGVKLFNLGLYCYESSGN
;
A
#
# COMPACT_ATOMS: atom_id res chain seq x y z
N MET A 1 -16.63 7.72 25.04
CA MET A 1 -16.79 6.35 24.57
C MET A 1 -16.65 6.17 23.05
N GLN A 2 -17.01 7.15 22.24
CA GLN A 2 -16.80 7.10 20.77
C GLN A 2 -15.32 7.28 20.37
N LEU A 3 -14.58 8.14 21.08
CA LEU A 3 -13.18 8.46 20.77
C LEU A 3 -12.25 7.24 20.82
N HIS A 4 -12.38 6.38 21.83
CA HIS A 4 -11.59 5.14 21.95
C HIS A 4 -11.78 4.20 20.77
N LYS A 5 -13.01 4.08 20.25
CA LYS A 5 -13.29 3.23 19.09
C LYS A 5 -12.65 3.77 17.81
N ILE A 6 -12.65 5.08 17.64
CA ILE A 6 -12.02 5.76 16.50
C ILE A 6 -10.51 5.56 16.55
N ILE A 7 -9.89 5.81 17.70
CA ILE A 7 -8.45 5.64 17.91
C ILE A 7 -8.03 4.19 17.66
N PHE A 8 -8.77 3.22 18.21
CA PHE A 8 -8.46 1.80 18.04
C PHE A 8 -8.52 1.37 16.56
N ARG A 9 -9.55 1.79 15.82
CA ARG A 9 -9.68 1.52 14.39
C ARG A 9 -8.54 2.15 13.57
N TYR A 10 -8.12 3.36 13.96
CA TYR A 10 -7.02 4.04 13.30
C TYR A 10 -5.69 3.33 13.53
N ILE A 11 -5.42 2.87 14.74
CA ILE A 11 -4.22 2.09 15.07
C ILE A 11 -4.17 0.80 14.23
N ILE A 12 -5.29 0.10 14.07
CA ILE A 12 -5.39 -1.07 13.20
C ILE A 12 -5.04 -0.70 11.76
N CYS A 13 -5.62 0.36 11.22
CA CYS A 13 -5.31 0.82 9.85
C CYS A 13 -3.83 1.18 9.68
N LEU A 14 -3.22 1.82 10.68
CA LEU A 14 -1.79 2.17 10.66
C LEU A 14 -0.89 0.93 10.67
N THR A 15 -1.18 -0.04 11.53
CA THR A 15 -0.35 -1.27 11.63
C THR A 15 -0.39 -2.09 10.35
N PHE A 16 -1.57 -2.32 9.79
CA PHE A 16 -1.71 -3.02 8.53
C PHE A 16 -1.25 -2.18 7.32
N GLY A 17 -1.39 -0.87 7.38
CA GLY A 17 -0.80 0.06 6.40
C GLY A 17 0.72 -0.03 6.36
N ALA A 18 1.38 -0.06 7.52
CA ALA A 18 2.83 -0.27 7.61
C ALA A 18 3.25 -1.65 7.04
N ALA A 19 2.44 -2.68 7.27
CA ALA A 19 2.67 -4.00 6.71
C ALA A 19 2.55 -4.01 5.17
N ILE A 20 1.63 -3.25 4.58
CA ILE A 20 1.55 -3.09 3.10
C ILE A 20 2.81 -2.43 2.56
N ILE A 21 3.31 -1.37 3.21
CA ILE A 21 4.56 -0.70 2.82
C ILE A 21 5.74 -1.66 2.89
N THR A 22 5.79 -2.52 3.90
CA THR A 22 6.84 -3.56 4.03
C THR A 22 6.76 -4.55 2.87
N GLY A 23 5.57 -5.02 2.51
CA GLY A 23 5.37 -5.89 1.36
C GLY A 23 5.79 -5.24 0.04
N LEU A 24 5.46 -3.96 -0.17
CA LEU A 24 5.92 -3.19 -1.33
C LEU A 24 7.45 -3.09 -1.38
N LYS A 25 8.10 -2.84 -0.26
CA LYS A 25 9.58 -2.80 -0.17
C LYS A 25 10.20 -4.16 -0.53
N LEU A 26 9.60 -5.26 -0.10
CA LEU A 26 10.06 -6.60 -0.47
C LEU A 26 9.92 -6.85 -1.97
N ILE A 27 8.80 -6.47 -2.58
CA ILE A 27 8.58 -6.60 -4.03
C ILE A 27 9.63 -5.79 -4.81
N THR A 28 9.85 -4.54 -4.43
CA THR A 28 10.82 -3.66 -5.10
C THR A 28 12.25 -4.13 -4.92
N SER A 29 12.60 -4.64 -3.73
CA SER A 29 13.92 -5.24 -3.47
C SER A 29 14.14 -6.48 -4.33
N SER A 30 13.11 -7.28 -4.57
CA SER A 30 13.18 -8.46 -5.45
C SER A 30 13.46 -8.05 -6.90
N ILE A 31 12.76 -7.04 -7.41
CA ILE A 31 13.02 -6.49 -8.74
C ILE A 31 14.44 -5.95 -8.86
N ALA A 32 14.95 -5.35 -7.78
CA ALA A 32 16.32 -4.85 -7.70
C ALA A 32 17.38 -5.96 -7.83
N LEU A 33 17.12 -7.13 -7.24
CA LEU A 33 18.01 -8.30 -7.38
C LEU A 33 18.11 -8.78 -8.83
N TRP A 34 17.04 -8.67 -9.60
CA TRP A 34 17.03 -9.07 -11.01
C TRP A 34 17.62 -8.02 -11.96
N THR A 35 17.29 -6.73 -11.73
CA THR A 35 17.66 -5.63 -12.63
C THR A 35 19.00 -4.97 -12.28
N LYS A 36 19.55 -5.22 -11.08
CA LYS A 36 20.72 -4.53 -10.51
C LYS A 36 20.59 -2.99 -10.43
N ARG A 37 19.36 -2.46 -10.59
CA ARG A 37 19.04 -1.02 -10.59
C ARG A 37 17.93 -0.70 -9.58
N SER A 38 18.23 -0.89 -8.29
CA SER A 38 17.24 -0.71 -7.20
C SER A 38 16.76 0.74 -7.04
N GLY A 39 17.65 1.72 -7.20
CA GLY A 39 17.35 3.11 -6.89
C GLY A 39 16.25 3.72 -7.78
N GLN A 40 16.25 3.40 -9.08
CA GLN A 40 15.27 3.96 -10.02
C GLN A 40 13.86 3.41 -9.80
N VAL A 41 13.74 2.12 -9.49
CA VAL A 41 12.43 1.50 -9.22
C VAL A 41 11.84 2.03 -7.92
N MET A 42 12.68 2.16 -6.90
CA MET A 42 12.29 2.67 -5.59
C MET A 42 11.84 4.14 -5.65
N SER A 43 12.62 4.99 -6.35
CA SER A 43 12.26 6.41 -6.53
C SER A 43 10.97 6.57 -7.32
N GLY A 44 10.75 5.74 -8.34
CA GLY A 44 9.49 5.71 -9.09
C GLY A 44 8.28 5.45 -8.17
N ILE A 45 8.35 4.44 -7.30
CA ILE A 45 7.27 4.12 -6.37
C ILE A 45 7.04 5.25 -5.35
N TYR A 46 8.11 5.82 -4.80
CA TYR A 46 7.97 6.95 -3.87
C TYR A 46 7.36 8.19 -4.52
N ASN A 47 7.64 8.46 -5.81
CA ASN A 47 6.99 9.54 -6.54
C ASN A 47 5.47 9.34 -6.62
N PHE A 48 4.98 8.10 -6.68
CA PHE A 48 3.54 7.83 -6.60
C PHE A 48 2.93 8.16 -5.24
N SER A 49 3.72 8.16 -4.16
CA SER A 49 3.22 8.57 -2.85
C SER A 49 2.78 10.04 -2.80
N ASP A 50 3.36 10.88 -3.67
CA ASP A 50 2.98 12.29 -3.75
C ASP A 50 1.55 12.48 -4.26
N TYR A 51 1.07 11.60 -5.14
CA TYR A 51 -0.32 11.61 -5.59
C TYR A 51 -1.31 11.24 -4.48
N ALA A 52 -0.89 10.45 -3.50
CA ALA A 52 -1.73 10.06 -2.36
C ALA A 52 -1.91 11.17 -1.32
N LYS A 53 -1.15 12.25 -1.40
CA LYS A 53 -1.32 13.44 -0.54
C LYS A 53 -2.62 14.19 -0.85
N TYR A 54 -3.17 14.00 -2.05
CA TYR A 54 -4.41 14.65 -2.47
C TYR A 54 -5.62 13.74 -2.21
N PRO A 55 -6.79 14.33 -1.88
CA PRO A 55 -8.02 13.56 -1.75
C PRO A 55 -8.34 12.78 -3.02
N LEU A 56 -8.75 11.53 -2.88
CA LEU A 56 -9.08 10.65 -4.02
C LEU A 56 -10.21 11.19 -4.91
N SER A 57 -11.04 12.08 -4.37
CA SER A 57 -12.10 12.77 -5.11
C SER A 57 -11.60 13.61 -6.29
N ILE A 58 -10.35 14.12 -6.21
CA ILE A 58 -9.71 14.87 -7.31
C ILE A 58 -9.53 13.96 -8.54
N TYR A 59 -9.29 12.68 -8.31
CA TYR A 59 -9.05 11.67 -9.36
C TYR A 59 -10.33 11.03 -9.91
N ASN A 60 -11.52 11.54 -9.57
CA ASN A 60 -12.80 11.00 -10.09
C ASN A 60 -12.89 11.06 -11.62
N LYS A 61 -12.29 12.07 -12.25
CA LYS A 61 -12.18 12.18 -13.72
C LYS A 61 -11.06 11.30 -14.30
N ALA A 62 -10.06 10.93 -13.50
CA ALA A 62 -8.94 10.08 -13.88
C ALA A 62 -9.06 8.72 -13.19
N THR A 63 -10.13 8.00 -13.50
CA THR A 63 -10.47 6.70 -12.92
C THR A 63 -9.30 5.70 -12.86
N PRO A 64 -8.43 5.56 -13.89
CA PRO A 64 -7.31 4.64 -13.83
C PRO A 64 -6.31 4.97 -12.71
N ILE A 65 -6.00 6.26 -12.52
CA ILE A 65 -5.07 6.71 -11.46
C ILE A 65 -5.63 6.41 -10.07
N LYS A 66 -6.94 6.61 -9.89
CA LYS A 66 -7.63 6.32 -8.64
C LYS A 66 -7.50 4.84 -8.25
N TYR A 67 -7.78 3.92 -9.17
CA TYR A 67 -7.66 2.49 -8.93
C TYR A 67 -6.20 2.04 -8.76
N MET A 68 -5.28 2.65 -9.48
CA MET A 68 -3.84 2.41 -9.31
C MET A 68 -3.37 2.76 -7.91
N LEU A 69 -3.78 3.91 -7.36
CA LEU A 69 -3.46 4.35 -6.00
C LEU A 69 -4.15 3.52 -4.92
N LEU A 70 -5.22 2.82 -5.25
CA LEU A 70 -5.94 1.97 -4.30
C LEU A 70 -5.40 0.55 -4.25
N PHE A 71 -5.06 -0.05 -5.40
CA PHE A 71 -4.81 -1.48 -5.50
C PHE A 71 -3.40 -1.87 -5.98
N ILE A 72 -2.79 -1.09 -6.87
CA ILE A 72 -1.46 -1.41 -7.41
C ILE A 72 -0.36 -0.86 -6.52
N ILE A 73 -0.44 0.42 -6.19
CA ILE A 73 0.47 1.10 -5.25
C ILE A 73 -0.43 1.72 -4.17
N PRO A 74 -0.85 0.96 -3.16
CA PRO A 74 -2.02 1.28 -2.33
C PRO A 74 -1.77 2.40 -1.31
N PHE A 75 -1.09 3.47 -1.71
CA PHE A 75 -0.87 4.64 -0.87
C PHE A 75 -2.18 5.35 -0.50
N GLY A 76 -3.15 5.38 -1.43
CA GLY A 76 -4.47 5.94 -1.16
C GLY A 76 -5.21 5.16 -0.08
N LEU A 77 -5.09 3.85 -0.09
CA LEU A 77 -5.68 2.96 0.90
C LEU A 77 -5.04 3.12 2.29
N ILE A 78 -3.73 3.37 2.34
CA ILE A 78 -2.97 3.48 3.59
C ILE A 78 -3.15 4.86 4.24
N MET A 79 -3.10 5.93 3.45
CA MET A 79 -3.04 7.30 3.95
C MET A 79 -4.39 8.03 3.82
N THR A 80 -4.93 8.11 2.61
CA THR A 80 -6.06 9.00 2.30
C THR A 80 -7.36 8.51 2.91
N LEU A 81 -7.68 7.22 2.76
CA LEU A 81 -8.97 6.69 3.19
C LEU A 81 -9.14 6.65 4.72
N PRO A 82 -8.15 6.18 5.52
CA PRO A 82 -8.26 6.23 6.97
C PRO A 82 -8.38 7.67 7.50
N THR A 83 -7.65 8.61 6.88
CA THR A 83 -7.69 10.03 7.25
C THR A 83 -9.04 10.66 6.93
N GLN A 84 -9.63 10.37 5.76
CA GLN A 84 -10.98 10.82 5.40
C GLN A 84 -12.01 10.31 6.41
N TYR A 85 -11.89 9.05 6.83
CA TYR A 85 -12.80 8.45 7.79
C TYR A 85 -12.75 9.12 9.17
N ILE A 86 -11.56 9.60 9.58
CA ILE A 86 -11.40 10.32 10.85
C ILE A 86 -11.98 11.72 10.77
N ILE A 87 -11.69 12.45 9.68
CA ILE A 87 -12.06 13.86 9.55
C ILE A 87 -13.55 14.01 9.24
N PHE A 88 -14.07 13.22 8.32
CA PHE A 88 -15.44 13.37 7.79
C PHE A 88 -16.44 12.33 8.32
N GLY A 89 -15.97 11.26 8.95
CA GLY A 89 -16.82 10.17 9.43
C GLY A 89 -17.35 9.24 8.34
N PHE A 90 -17.07 9.53 7.09
CA PHE A 90 -17.46 8.71 5.91
C PHE A 90 -16.37 8.74 4.84
N CYS A 91 -16.45 7.80 3.92
CA CYS A 91 -15.56 7.72 2.78
C CYS A 91 -16.38 7.44 1.51
N ASP A 92 -16.09 8.14 0.42
CA ASP A 92 -16.81 8.02 -0.83
C ASP A 92 -16.73 6.63 -1.47
N ILE A 93 -15.67 5.89 -1.18
CA ILE A 93 -15.39 4.59 -1.80
C ILE A 93 -15.90 3.44 -0.94
N PHE A 94 -15.75 3.56 0.38
CA PHE A 94 -16.14 2.52 1.33
C PHE A 94 -17.20 3.06 2.28
N PRO A 95 -18.46 2.62 2.15
CA PRO A 95 -19.55 3.11 3.00
C PRO A 95 -19.40 2.68 4.46
N ASN A 96 -18.63 1.61 4.72
CA ASN A 96 -18.43 1.02 6.02
C ASN A 96 -16.95 0.95 6.41
N VAL A 97 -16.63 1.45 7.61
CA VAL A 97 -15.26 1.37 8.16
C VAL A 97 -14.76 -0.08 8.29
N TYR A 98 -15.64 -1.02 8.54
CA TYR A 98 -15.27 -2.43 8.64
C TYR A 98 -14.81 -3.01 7.30
N ILE A 99 -15.47 -2.63 6.21
CA ILE A 99 -15.07 -3.03 4.85
C ILE A 99 -13.69 -2.45 4.53
N LEU A 100 -13.44 -1.20 4.89
CA LEU A 100 -12.12 -0.58 4.75
C LEU A 100 -11.04 -1.35 5.51
N ILE A 101 -11.26 -1.68 6.77
CA ILE A 101 -10.32 -2.44 7.61
C ILE A 101 -10.05 -3.82 7.01
N VAL A 102 -11.09 -4.54 6.60
CA VAL A 102 -10.95 -5.87 5.97
C VAL A 102 -10.15 -5.77 4.67
N THR A 103 -10.39 -4.74 3.86
CA THR A 103 -9.65 -4.52 2.63
C THR A 103 -8.17 -4.24 2.90
N ILE A 104 -7.85 -3.39 3.87
CA ILE A 104 -6.45 -3.11 4.27
C ILE A 104 -5.77 -4.38 4.79
N CYS A 105 -6.44 -5.18 5.63
CA CYS A 105 -5.91 -6.46 6.11
C CYS A 105 -5.64 -7.43 4.97
N ALA A 106 -6.59 -7.61 4.06
CA ALA A 106 -6.45 -8.50 2.91
C ALA A 106 -5.30 -8.08 2.00
N MET A 107 -5.19 -6.78 1.69
CA MET A 107 -4.11 -6.22 0.89
C MET A 107 -2.75 -6.38 1.58
N SER A 108 -2.68 -6.18 2.89
CA SER A 108 -1.47 -6.40 3.69
C SER A 108 -0.96 -7.83 3.56
N LEU A 109 -1.83 -8.82 3.73
CA LEU A 109 -1.46 -10.22 3.59
C LEU A 109 -1.01 -10.55 2.16
N LEU A 110 -1.73 -10.05 1.17
CA LEU A 110 -1.44 -10.27 -0.25
C LEU A 110 -0.07 -9.70 -0.64
N PHE A 111 0.22 -8.44 -0.30
CA PHE A 111 1.49 -7.80 -0.63
C PHE A 111 2.68 -8.46 0.08
N ASN A 112 2.54 -8.85 1.34
CA ASN A 112 3.59 -9.57 2.05
C ASN A 112 3.82 -10.96 1.47
N PHE A 113 2.76 -11.69 1.14
CA PHE A 113 2.88 -13.02 0.52
C PHE A 113 3.58 -12.97 -0.84
N ILE A 114 3.18 -12.05 -1.71
CA ILE A 114 3.82 -11.83 -3.01
C ILE A 114 5.26 -11.38 -2.81
N GLY A 115 5.50 -10.43 -1.89
CA GLY A 115 6.82 -9.89 -1.60
C GLY A 115 7.81 -10.96 -1.16
N VAL A 116 7.42 -11.82 -0.22
CA VAL A 116 8.28 -12.93 0.25
C VAL A 116 8.55 -13.94 -0.87
N LYS A 117 7.55 -14.31 -1.66
CA LYS A 117 7.74 -15.23 -2.80
C LYS A 117 8.70 -14.67 -3.84
N LEU A 118 8.49 -13.43 -4.26
CA LEU A 118 9.36 -12.78 -5.24
C LEU A 118 10.78 -12.58 -4.71
N PHE A 119 10.92 -12.26 -3.44
CA PHE A 119 12.23 -12.09 -2.81
C PHE A 119 13.01 -13.41 -2.78
N ASN A 120 12.37 -14.50 -2.40
CA ASN A 120 13.00 -15.82 -2.42
C ASN A 120 13.41 -16.23 -3.83
N LEU A 121 12.56 -15.99 -4.84
CA LEU A 121 12.91 -16.24 -6.25
C LEU A 121 14.10 -15.38 -6.70
N GLY A 122 14.13 -14.10 -6.27
CA GLY A 122 15.25 -13.20 -6.56
C GLY A 122 16.57 -13.68 -5.97
N LEU A 123 16.55 -14.23 -4.75
CA LEU A 123 17.73 -14.81 -4.12
C LEU A 123 18.27 -16.02 -4.90
N TYR A 124 17.40 -16.93 -5.35
CA TYR A 124 17.84 -18.07 -6.16
C TYR A 124 18.55 -17.64 -7.44
N CYS A 125 18.02 -16.61 -8.12
CA CYS A 125 18.66 -16.06 -9.31
C CYS A 125 19.99 -15.36 -8.99
N TYR A 126 20.13 -14.76 -7.83
CA TYR A 126 21.34 -14.05 -7.41
C TYR A 126 22.50 -15.02 -7.09
N GLU A 127 22.22 -16.13 -6.42
CA GLU A 127 23.23 -17.15 -6.07
C GLU A 127 23.79 -17.80 -7.34
N SER A 128 22.98 -18.00 -8.37
CA SER A 128 23.43 -18.59 -9.63
C SER A 128 24.34 -17.69 -10.48
N SER A 129 24.33 -16.38 -10.22
CA SER A 129 25.17 -15.41 -10.95
C SER A 129 26.52 -15.14 -10.29
N GLY A 130 26.76 -15.71 -9.13
CA GLY A 130 27.98 -15.54 -8.32
C GLY A 130 29.06 -16.61 -8.52
N ASN A 131 28.83 -17.59 -9.40
CA ASN A 131 29.81 -18.60 -9.78
C ASN A 131 30.34 -18.37 -11.21
#